data_4f4c2241375198481f68ab5e3e511287
#
_entry.id   4f4c2241375198481f68ab5e3e511287
#
_cell.length_a   1.000
_cell.length_b   1.000
_cell.length_c   1.000
_cell.angle_alpha   90.00
_cell.angle_beta   90.00
_cell.angle_gamma   90.00
#
_symmetry.space_group_name_H-M   'P 1'
#
loop_
_entity.id
_entity.type
_entity.pdbx_description
1 polymer ?
#
loop_
_entity_poly.entity_id
_entity_poly.type
_entity_poly.pdbx_seq_one_letter_code
_entity_poly.pdbx_strand_id
1 'polypeptide(L)'
;MKKILGIVVLGLLLSTSAYTDDIKDFQIENTSIGDSALDYFNEAQLEDSELGWYNYSYKEYSTSLLPGKGIYDWFQISYKSDDDNFTIEGLVGILVIKNYNNEECNKKLNTAALDLSKLFKNTKQGKKQTYKIVYNPRKIFQVADLSGKSTATSISFNFLDEGQIILACYNMDKATNQIDSFIKDINQFDSFRIDIRSRELSYYLEAV
;
A
#
# COMPACT_ATOMS: atom_id res chain seq x y z
N MET A 1 -27.23 -9.28 10.74
CA MET A 1 -26.07 -9.67 11.57
C MET A 1 -25.00 -8.61 11.39
N LYS A 2 -24.80 -7.79 12.40
CA LYS A 2 -23.81 -6.67 12.40
C LYS A 2 -22.43 -7.30 12.55
N LYS A 3 -21.70 -7.54 11.46
CA LYS A 3 -20.29 -7.88 11.52
C LYS A 3 -19.50 -6.66 11.90
N ILE A 4 -18.92 -6.75 13.05
CA ILE A 4 -18.10 -5.82 13.78
C ILE A 4 -16.99 -5.28 12.89
N LEU A 5 -17.07 -4.00 12.59
CA LEU A 5 -16.17 -3.22 11.73
C LEU A 5 -14.97 -2.66 12.55
N GLY A 6 -14.49 -3.46 13.48
CA GLY A 6 -13.44 -3.05 14.44
C GLY A 6 -12.07 -3.69 14.21
N ILE A 7 -11.75 -4.21 13.01
CA ILE A 7 -10.61 -5.11 12.87
C ILE A 7 -9.69 -4.71 11.71
N VAL A 8 -9.48 -3.45 11.46
CA VAL A 8 -8.42 -3.09 10.51
C VAL A 8 -7.05 -2.99 11.20
N VAL A 9 -7.03 -2.94 12.52
CA VAL A 9 -5.78 -2.75 13.31
C VAL A 9 -5.51 -3.88 14.31
N LEU A 10 -6.35 -4.90 14.40
CA LEU A 10 -6.18 -5.96 15.39
C LEU A 10 -5.22 -7.10 14.99
N GLY A 11 -4.35 -6.86 14.01
CA GLY A 11 -3.13 -7.65 13.80
C GLY A 11 -1.94 -7.10 14.58
N LEU A 12 -2.10 -6.00 15.28
CA LEU A 12 -1.09 -5.42 16.15
C LEU A 12 -1.05 -6.19 17.46
N LEU A 13 -0.37 -7.31 17.46
CA LEU A 13 -0.05 -8.03 18.69
C LEU A 13 0.80 -7.15 19.59
N LEU A 14 0.25 -6.95 20.75
CA LEU A 14 0.86 -6.51 21.99
C LEU A 14 2.18 -7.26 22.28
N SER A 15 3.26 -6.91 21.64
CA SER A 15 4.56 -7.08 22.22
C SER A 15 4.72 -5.96 23.24
N THR A 16 4.65 -6.35 24.48
CA THR A 16 4.86 -5.50 25.65
C THR A 16 6.13 -4.72 25.51
N SER A 17 6.01 -3.40 25.71
CA SER A 17 7.06 -2.47 26.08
C SER A 17 8.04 -2.00 25.02
N ALA A 18 7.91 -0.82 24.83
CA ALA A 18 8.65 0.33 24.33
C ALA A 18 7.88 0.92 23.16
N TYR A 19 7.47 2.17 23.33
CA TYR A 19 6.98 2.97 22.21
C TYR A 19 8.14 3.13 21.23
N THR A 20 8.23 2.22 20.26
CA THR A 20 9.15 2.37 19.15
C THR A 20 8.33 2.96 18.03
N ASP A 21 8.68 4.16 17.59
CA ASP A 21 8.09 4.80 16.43
C ASP A 21 8.91 4.43 15.19
N ASP A 22 9.28 3.15 15.05
CA ASP A 22 9.96 2.59 13.90
C ASP A 22 8.92 2.02 12.92
N ILE A 23 9.06 2.30 11.64
CA ILE A 23 8.20 1.76 10.58
C ILE A 23 8.21 0.22 10.56
N LYS A 24 9.29 -0.41 11.00
CA LYS A 24 9.46 -1.87 11.09
C LYS A 24 8.56 -2.54 12.12
N ASP A 25 8.06 -1.77 13.09
CA ASP A 25 7.12 -2.29 14.09
C ASP A 25 5.70 -2.45 13.55
N PHE A 26 5.43 -1.85 12.39
CA PHE A 26 4.14 -1.99 11.75
C PHE A 26 4.07 -3.23 10.86
N GLN A 27 3.02 -4.02 11.02
CA GLN A 27 2.82 -5.26 10.27
C GLN A 27 1.51 -5.25 9.48
N ILE A 28 1.56 -5.80 8.28
CA ILE A 28 0.38 -6.20 7.51
C ILE A 28 0.44 -7.72 7.36
N GLU A 29 -0.56 -8.45 7.91
CA GLU A 29 -0.64 -9.92 7.86
C GLU A 29 0.64 -10.63 8.35
N ASN A 30 1.24 -10.11 9.45
CA ASN A 30 2.49 -10.55 10.07
C ASN A 30 3.76 -10.32 9.23
N THR A 31 3.70 -9.45 8.25
CA THR A 31 4.83 -9.08 7.39
C THR A 31 5.23 -7.64 7.68
N SER A 32 6.53 -7.37 7.82
CA SER A 32 7.11 -6.05 8.13
C SER A 32 8.09 -5.57 7.08
N ILE A 33 8.37 -4.27 7.10
CA ILE A 33 9.53 -3.70 6.40
C ILE A 33 10.81 -4.28 7.01
N GLY A 34 11.73 -4.72 6.16
CA GLY A 34 13.00 -5.35 6.54
C GLY A 34 12.96 -6.87 6.67
N ASP A 35 11.78 -7.50 6.64
CA ASP A 35 11.68 -8.95 6.56
C ASP A 35 12.14 -9.43 5.17
N SER A 36 12.53 -10.70 5.06
CA SER A 36 12.69 -11.34 3.76
C SER A 36 11.33 -11.75 3.21
N ALA A 37 11.02 -11.38 1.97
CA ALA A 37 9.79 -11.85 1.32
C ALA A 37 9.79 -13.39 1.15
N LEU A 38 10.96 -14.03 1.14
CA LEU A 38 11.11 -15.48 1.06
C LEU A 38 10.63 -16.22 2.32
N ASP A 39 10.46 -15.54 3.45
CA ASP A 39 9.85 -16.11 4.66
C ASP A 39 8.35 -16.38 4.46
N TYR A 40 7.73 -15.73 3.48
CA TYR A 40 6.28 -15.73 3.25
C TYR A 40 5.90 -16.34 1.90
N PHE A 41 6.76 -16.22 0.90
CA PHE A 41 6.53 -16.62 -0.50
C PHE A 41 7.80 -17.27 -1.05
N ASN A 42 7.68 -18.17 -2.00
CA ASN A 42 8.86 -18.64 -2.71
C ASN A 42 9.24 -17.70 -3.87
N GLU A 43 10.48 -17.78 -4.32
CA GLU A 43 11.05 -16.92 -5.37
C GLU A 43 10.20 -16.95 -6.65
N ALA A 44 9.79 -18.13 -7.11
CA ALA A 44 8.96 -18.27 -8.30
C ALA A 44 7.60 -17.54 -8.16
N GLN A 45 7.01 -17.53 -6.95
CA GLN A 45 5.77 -16.77 -6.72
C GLN A 45 6.01 -15.26 -6.81
N LEU A 46 7.16 -14.78 -6.34
CA LEU A 46 7.51 -13.35 -6.40
C LEU A 46 7.76 -12.94 -7.85
N GLU A 47 8.52 -13.72 -8.60
CA GLU A 47 8.85 -13.46 -10.01
C GLU A 47 7.59 -13.53 -10.91
N ASP A 48 6.79 -14.60 -10.80
CA ASP A 48 5.57 -14.79 -11.59
C ASP A 48 4.51 -13.69 -11.31
N SER A 49 4.56 -13.10 -10.12
CA SER A 49 3.66 -12.03 -9.69
C SER A 49 4.22 -10.63 -9.90
N GLU A 50 5.41 -10.53 -10.49
CA GLU A 50 6.06 -9.25 -10.70
C GLU A 50 5.28 -8.37 -11.67
N LEU A 51 5.05 -7.13 -11.26
CA LEU A 51 4.36 -6.14 -12.08
C LEU A 51 5.31 -5.61 -13.15
N GLY A 52 5.27 -6.18 -14.36
CA GLY A 52 6.18 -5.91 -15.46
C GLY A 52 6.19 -4.47 -16.01
N TRP A 53 5.26 -3.63 -15.58
CA TRP A 53 5.21 -2.19 -15.93
C TRP A 53 6.26 -1.35 -15.19
N TYR A 54 6.94 -1.94 -14.21
CA TYR A 54 8.14 -1.36 -13.59
C TYR A 54 9.43 -1.67 -14.39
N ASN A 55 9.32 -2.28 -15.56
CA ASN A 55 10.44 -2.67 -16.43
C ASN A 55 11.03 -1.45 -17.17
N TYR A 56 11.69 -0.57 -16.44
CA TYR A 56 12.55 0.46 -17.03
C TYR A 56 14.03 0.08 -16.88
N SER A 57 14.85 0.57 -17.81
CA SER A 57 16.29 0.30 -17.91
C SER A 57 17.12 0.63 -16.64
N TYR A 58 16.50 1.20 -15.62
CA TYR A 58 17.10 1.59 -14.34
C TYR A 58 16.23 1.11 -13.17
N LYS A 59 15.76 -0.11 -13.23
CA LYS A 59 14.89 -0.70 -12.24
C LYS A 59 15.66 -0.95 -10.93
N GLU A 60 15.58 -0.05 -9.98
CA GLU A 60 16.16 -0.24 -8.65
C GLU A 60 15.27 -1.13 -7.77
N TYR A 61 13.95 -1.07 -7.96
CA TYR A 61 12.98 -1.85 -7.19
C TYR A 61 12.11 -2.72 -8.09
N SER A 62 11.85 -3.93 -7.64
CA SER A 62 10.83 -4.84 -8.16
C SER A 62 9.60 -4.78 -7.26
N THR A 63 8.44 -5.07 -7.84
CA THR A 63 7.18 -5.11 -7.09
C THR A 63 6.36 -6.30 -7.53
N SER A 64 5.99 -7.15 -6.58
CA SER A 64 5.14 -8.32 -6.81
C SER A 64 3.78 -8.11 -6.19
N LEU A 65 2.73 -8.58 -6.87
CA LEU A 65 1.36 -8.50 -6.45
C LEU A 65 0.80 -9.89 -6.20
N LEU A 66 0.43 -10.15 -5.00
CA LEU A 66 0.10 -11.46 -4.46
C LEU A 66 -1.32 -11.46 -3.89
N PRO A 67 -2.04 -12.60 -3.90
CA PRO A 67 -3.30 -12.69 -3.19
C PRO A 67 -3.08 -12.52 -1.69
N GLY A 68 -3.97 -11.78 -1.03
CA GLY A 68 -3.96 -11.63 0.43
C GLY A 68 -4.26 -12.97 1.12
N LYS A 69 -3.72 -13.15 2.32
CA LYS A 69 -3.88 -14.37 3.13
C LYS A 69 -4.90 -14.22 4.26
N GLY A 70 -5.35 -13.00 4.53
CA GLY A 70 -6.19 -12.69 5.68
C GLY A 70 -7.31 -11.69 5.37
N ILE A 71 -7.13 -10.44 5.79
CA ILE A 71 -8.15 -9.39 5.68
C ILE A 71 -8.14 -8.74 4.31
N TYR A 72 -6.96 -8.62 3.71
CA TYR A 72 -6.77 -7.97 2.42
C TYR A 72 -7.07 -8.94 1.27
N ASP A 73 -7.64 -8.40 0.19
CA ASP A 73 -7.87 -9.17 -1.03
C ASP A 73 -6.57 -9.37 -1.80
N TRP A 74 -5.69 -8.33 -1.77
CA TRP A 74 -4.39 -8.34 -2.44
C TRP A 74 -3.31 -7.74 -1.54
N PHE A 75 -2.09 -8.19 -1.80
CA PHE A 75 -0.89 -7.82 -1.07
C PHE A 75 0.22 -7.48 -2.06
N GLN A 76 0.76 -6.28 -1.98
CA GLN A 76 1.85 -5.84 -2.85
C GLN A 76 3.13 -5.71 -2.02
N ILE A 77 4.22 -6.27 -2.52
CA ILE A 77 5.55 -6.23 -1.89
C ILE A 77 6.51 -5.56 -2.85
N SER A 78 7.28 -4.60 -2.37
CA SER A 78 8.37 -3.96 -3.11
C SER A 78 9.70 -4.27 -2.44
N TYR A 79 10.71 -4.64 -3.24
CA TYR A 79 12.05 -5.00 -2.82
C TYR A 79 13.08 -4.51 -3.85
N LYS A 80 14.37 -4.41 -3.48
CA LYS A 80 15.42 -4.06 -4.44
C LYS A 80 15.61 -5.16 -5.45
N SER A 81 15.75 -4.80 -6.73
CA SER A 81 15.80 -5.77 -7.84
C SER A 81 17.07 -6.63 -7.85
N ASP A 82 18.12 -6.18 -7.16
CA ASP A 82 19.43 -6.84 -7.04
C ASP A 82 19.66 -7.48 -5.66
N ASP A 83 18.60 -7.59 -4.82
CA ASP A 83 18.68 -8.18 -3.49
C ASP A 83 18.21 -9.64 -3.50
N ASP A 84 19.15 -10.57 -3.42
CA ASP A 84 18.88 -12.01 -3.36
C ASP A 84 18.05 -12.45 -2.14
N ASN A 85 17.95 -11.61 -1.11
CA ASN A 85 17.12 -11.87 0.08
C ASN A 85 15.69 -11.37 -0.08
N PHE A 86 15.41 -10.63 -1.16
CA PHE A 86 14.11 -10.00 -1.37
C PHE A 86 13.65 -9.21 -0.14
N THR A 87 14.55 -8.39 0.44
CA THR A 87 14.25 -7.59 1.63
C THR A 87 13.12 -6.62 1.34
N ILE A 88 12.09 -6.67 2.15
CA ILE A 88 10.88 -5.88 1.95
C ILE A 88 11.15 -4.42 2.29
N GLU A 89 11.01 -3.56 1.29
CA GLU A 89 11.13 -2.10 1.39
C GLU A 89 9.77 -1.39 1.30
N GLY A 90 8.77 -2.09 0.78
CA GLY A 90 7.41 -1.59 0.70
C GLY A 90 6.36 -2.68 0.80
N LEU A 91 5.26 -2.37 1.49
CA LEU A 91 4.09 -3.23 1.66
C LEU A 91 2.82 -2.47 1.35
N VAL A 92 1.92 -3.05 0.57
CA VAL A 92 0.58 -2.50 0.38
C VAL A 92 -0.47 -3.56 0.62
N GLY A 93 -1.29 -3.38 1.64
CA GLY A 93 -2.52 -4.13 1.83
C GLY A 93 -3.67 -3.48 1.07
N ILE A 94 -4.34 -4.22 0.19
CA ILE A 94 -5.42 -3.74 -0.67
C ILE A 94 -6.71 -4.45 -0.32
N LEU A 95 -7.70 -3.68 0.13
CA LEU A 95 -9.06 -4.15 0.38
C LEU A 95 -9.98 -3.61 -0.71
N VAL A 96 -10.51 -4.49 -1.55
CA VAL A 96 -11.43 -4.15 -2.64
C VAL A 96 -12.80 -3.80 -2.08
N ILE A 97 -13.36 -2.68 -2.51
CA ILE A 97 -14.67 -2.22 -2.09
C ILE A 97 -15.68 -2.49 -3.23
N LYS A 98 -16.49 -3.53 -3.06
CA LYS A 98 -17.61 -3.81 -3.97
C LYS A 98 -18.70 -2.75 -3.73
N ASN A 99 -19.18 -2.13 -4.81
CA ASN A 99 -20.16 -1.04 -4.74
C ASN A 99 -19.65 0.15 -3.92
N TYR A 100 -18.62 0.78 -4.42
CA TYR A 100 -17.92 1.89 -3.76
C TYR A 100 -18.89 2.93 -3.18
N ASN A 101 -18.72 3.12 -1.90
CA ASN A 101 -19.35 4.21 -1.16
C ASN A 101 -18.24 5.08 -0.55
N ASN A 102 -18.11 6.29 -1.06
CA ASN A 102 -17.08 7.24 -0.62
C ASN A 102 -17.17 7.52 0.89
N GLU A 103 -18.37 7.60 1.45
CA GLU A 103 -18.57 7.82 2.88
C GLU A 103 -18.05 6.65 3.72
N GLU A 104 -18.35 5.42 3.31
CA GLU A 104 -17.89 4.21 4.00
C GLU A 104 -16.35 4.10 3.94
N CYS A 105 -15.75 4.31 2.77
CA CYS A 105 -14.30 4.28 2.64
C CYS A 105 -13.64 5.38 3.49
N ASN A 106 -14.17 6.59 3.45
CA ASN A 106 -13.67 7.70 4.28
C ASN A 106 -13.83 7.43 5.78
N LYS A 107 -14.86 6.71 6.20
CA LYS A 107 -15.01 6.28 7.58
C LYS A 107 -13.92 5.29 7.97
N LYS A 108 -13.61 4.30 7.12
CA LYS A 108 -12.49 3.37 7.32
C LYS A 108 -11.17 4.13 7.42
N LEU A 109 -10.91 5.05 6.48
CA LEU A 109 -9.73 5.91 6.45
C LEU A 109 -9.55 6.69 7.75
N ASN A 110 -10.60 7.38 8.22
CA ASN A 110 -10.53 8.17 9.45
C ASN A 110 -10.35 7.29 10.69
N THR A 111 -10.99 6.11 10.74
CA THR A 111 -10.84 5.16 11.85
C THR A 111 -9.41 4.64 11.92
N ALA A 112 -8.87 4.17 10.80
CA ALA A 112 -7.50 3.68 10.72
C ALA A 112 -6.49 4.79 11.08
N ALA A 113 -6.69 6.01 10.60
CA ALA A 113 -5.83 7.14 10.94
C ALA A 113 -5.86 7.46 12.43
N LEU A 114 -7.04 7.42 13.08
CA LEU A 114 -7.16 7.62 14.52
C LEU A 114 -6.42 6.52 15.31
N ASP A 115 -6.51 5.27 14.86
CA ASP A 115 -5.87 4.15 15.54
C ASP A 115 -4.34 4.21 15.38
N LEU A 116 -3.83 4.54 14.18
CA LEU A 116 -2.40 4.78 13.96
C LEU A 116 -1.87 5.93 14.83
N SER A 117 -2.61 7.04 14.94
CA SER A 117 -2.22 8.18 15.80
C SER A 117 -2.13 7.83 17.29
N LYS A 118 -2.88 6.81 17.76
CA LYS A 118 -2.78 6.32 19.14
C LYS A 118 -1.55 5.43 19.34
N LEU A 119 -1.20 4.67 18.32
CA LEU A 119 -0.08 3.72 18.36
C LEU A 119 1.27 4.44 18.21
N PHE A 120 1.38 5.32 17.21
CA PHE A 120 2.61 6.02 16.84
C PHE A 120 2.53 7.49 17.26
N LYS A 121 2.97 7.81 18.48
CA LYS A 121 2.81 9.15 19.07
C LYS A 121 3.78 10.20 18.54
N ASN A 122 4.94 9.77 18.04
CA ASN A 122 5.97 10.67 17.54
C ASN A 122 5.97 10.79 16.01
N THR A 123 4.96 10.20 15.34
CA THR A 123 4.80 10.36 13.89
C THR A 123 4.14 11.68 13.55
N LYS A 124 4.54 12.25 12.41
CA LYS A 124 3.90 13.45 11.85
C LYS A 124 2.78 13.04 10.92
N GLN A 125 1.55 13.17 11.41
CA GLN A 125 0.37 12.98 10.55
C GLN A 125 0.20 14.13 9.58
N GLY A 126 0.08 13.80 8.28
CA GLY A 126 -0.27 14.72 7.22
C GLY A 126 -1.76 15.11 7.23
N LYS A 127 -2.09 16.16 6.51
CA LYS A 127 -3.49 16.53 6.30
C LYS A 127 -4.16 15.55 5.34
N LYS A 128 -5.45 15.27 5.59
CA LYS A 128 -6.28 14.55 4.64
C LYS A 128 -6.36 15.33 3.32
N GLN A 129 -6.03 14.69 2.22
CA GLN A 129 -6.01 15.29 0.89
C GLN A 129 -6.80 14.43 -0.09
N THR A 130 -7.53 15.08 -1.00
CA THR A 130 -8.18 14.42 -2.13
C THR A 130 -7.57 14.97 -3.41
N TYR A 131 -7.13 14.10 -4.29
CA TYR A 131 -6.51 14.45 -5.56
C TYR A 131 -7.05 13.58 -6.69
N LYS A 132 -6.97 14.10 -7.91
CA LYS A 132 -7.28 13.34 -9.11
C LYS A 132 -6.13 12.40 -9.42
N ILE A 133 -6.47 11.17 -9.78
CA ILE A 133 -5.50 10.21 -10.31
C ILE A 133 -5.35 10.54 -11.78
N VAL A 134 -4.19 11.07 -12.16
CA VAL A 134 -3.89 11.41 -13.56
C VAL A 134 -2.75 10.53 -14.07
N TYR A 135 -2.88 10.04 -15.28
CA TYR A 135 -1.77 9.37 -15.95
C TYR A 135 -0.62 10.35 -16.13
N ASN A 136 0.50 10.07 -15.48
CA ASN A 136 1.74 10.76 -15.71
C ASN A 136 2.76 9.76 -16.27
N PRO A 137 3.12 9.84 -17.57
CA PRO A 137 4.05 8.88 -18.17
C PRO A 137 5.46 8.95 -17.58
N ARG A 138 5.77 9.98 -16.78
CA ARG A 138 7.04 10.13 -16.06
C ARG A 138 7.01 9.62 -14.63
N LYS A 139 5.83 9.31 -14.09
CA LYS A 139 5.66 8.80 -12.73
C LYS A 139 5.19 7.36 -12.78
N ILE A 140 6.12 6.47 -12.59
CA ILE A 140 6.00 5.02 -12.73
C ILE A 140 4.95 4.40 -11.81
N PHE A 141 4.65 5.04 -10.69
CA PHE A 141 3.83 4.49 -9.60
C PHE A 141 2.40 5.04 -9.54
N GLN A 142 1.98 5.80 -10.53
CA GLN A 142 0.60 6.30 -10.53
C GLN A 142 -0.30 5.31 -11.28
N VAL A 143 -1.35 4.92 -10.59
CA VAL A 143 -2.48 4.22 -11.22
C VAL A 143 -2.89 5.02 -12.46
N ALA A 144 -2.76 4.40 -13.62
CA ALA A 144 -3.08 5.08 -14.87
C ALA A 144 -4.60 5.20 -15.01
N ASP A 145 -5.14 6.37 -14.76
CA ASP A 145 -6.50 6.71 -15.16
C ASP A 145 -6.48 7.66 -16.35
N LEU A 146 -6.75 7.10 -17.53
CA LEU A 146 -6.86 7.86 -18.77
C LEU A 146 -8.14 8.72 -18.83
N SER A 147 -9.16 8.42 -17.99
CA SER A 147 -10.40 9.18 -17.95
C SER A 147 -10.27 10.52 -17.23
N GLY A 148 -9.30 10.64 -16.31
CA GLY A 148 -9.11 11.80 -15.43
C GLY A 148 -10.24 12.01 -14.43
N LYS A 149 -11.10 10.98 -14.20
CA LYS A 149 -12.23 11.05 -13.27
C LYS A 149 -11.95 10.33 -11.95
N SER A 150 -11.02 9.38 -11.95
CA SER A 150 -10.62 8.68 -10.73
C SER A 150 -10.01 9.62 -9.71
N THR A 151 -10.27 9.34 -8.44
CA THR A 151 -9.77 10.14 -7.33
C THR A 151 -9.19 9.26 -6.25
N ALA A 152 -8.20 9.79 -5.51
CA ALA A 152 -7.75 9.20 -4.27
C ALA A 152 -7.87 10.21 -3.13
N THR A 153 -8.29 9.72 -1.96
CA THR A 153 -8.28 10.50 -0.72
C THR A 153 -7.33 9.81 0.25
N SER A 154 -6.30 10.51 0.72
CA SER A 154 -5.26 9.92 1.56
C SER A 154 -4.95 10.72 2.82
N ILE A 155 -4.35 10.02 3.79
CA ILE A 155 -3.70 10.57 4.99
C ILE A 155 -2.35 9.86 5.11
N SER A 156 -1.26 10.61 5.30
CA SER A 156 0.08 10.07 5.51
C SER A 156 0.53 10.20 6.96
N PHE A 157 1.41 9.29 7.37
CA PHE A 157 2.13 9.31 8.63
C PHE A 157 3.61 9.19 8.31
N ASN A 158 4.41 10.18 8.71
CA ASN A 158 5.85 10.20 8.50
C ASN A 158 6.53 9.87 9.81
N PHE A 159 7.40 8.90 9.79
CA PHE A 159 8.18 8.41 10.92
C PHE A 159 9.49 9.20 11.06
N LEU A 160 10.13 9.10 12.22
CA LEU A 160 11.41 9.78 12.48
C LEU A 160 12.56 9.21 11.66
N ASP A 161 12.50 7.94 11.31
CA ASP A 161 13.42 7.24 10.41
C ASP A 161 13.15 7.54 8.91
N GLU A 162 12.19 8.49 8.66
CA GLU A 162 11.73 8.90 7.33
C GLU A 162 10.95 7.81 6.56
N GLY A 163 10.60 6.70 7.21
CA GLY A 163 9.61 5.77 6.71
C GLY A 163 8.22 6.40 6.68
N GLN A 164 7.32 5.85 5.89
CA GLN A 164 6.00 6.42 5.67
C GLN A 164 4.89 5.36 5.66
N ILE A 165 3.75 5.68 6.30
CA ILE A 165 2.49 4.95 6.10
C ILE A 165 1.52 5.88 5.38
N ILE A 166 0.91 5.41 4.29
CA ILE A 166 -0.15 6.12 3.57
C ILE A 166 -1.43 5.29 3.63
N LEU A 167 -2.46 5.85 4.22
CA LEU A 167 -3.81 5.33 4.15
C LEU A 167 -4.54 5.99 2.99
N ALA A 168 -5.18 5.24 2.10
CA ALA A 168 -5.86 5.83 0.95
C ALA A 168 -7.16 5.12 0.57
N CYS A 169 -8.14 5.91 0.15
CA CYS A 169 -9.35 5.48 -0.54
C CYS A 169 -9.20 5.80 -2.02
N TYR A 170 -9.27 4.80 -2.88
CA TYR A 170 -9.28 4.94 -4.33
C TYR A 170 -10.69 4.77 -4.87
N ASN A 171 -11.16 5.77 -5.61
CA ASN A 171 -12.40 5.76 -6.37
C ASN A 171 -12.05 5.74 -7.85
N MET A 172 -12.18 4.58 -8.50
CA MET A 172 -11.73 4.34 -9.86
C MET A 172 -12.88 4.47 -10.86
N ASP A 173 -12.68 5.25 -11.93
CA ASP A 173 -13.66 5.31 -13.01
C ASP A 173 -13.61 4.02 -13.84
N LYS A 174 -14.76 3.37 -13.94
CA LYS A 174 -14.92 2.08 -14.66
C LYS A 174 -14.74 2.17 -16.18
N ALA A 175 -14.56 3.38 -16.72
CA ALA A 175 -14.38 3.60 -18.16
C ALA A 175 -12.98 3.25 -18.68
N THR A 176 -12.04 2.89 -17.82
CA THR A 176 -10.63 2.62 -18.17
C THR A 176 -10.37 1.20 -18.69
N ASN A 177 -11.29 0.63 -19.48
CA ASN A 177 -11.24 -0.75 -20.02
C ASN A 177 -10.10 -1.03 -21.02
N GLN A 178 -9.05 -0.21 -21.13
CA GLN A 178 -8.04 -0.31 -22.19
C GLN A 178 -6.60 -0.59 -21.76
N ILE A 179 -6.37 -0.91 -20.50
CA ILE A 179 -5.02 -1.25 -20.03
C ILE A 179 -4.90 -2.78 -19.94
N ASP A 180 -3.70 -3.31 -20.25
CA ASP A 180 -3.36 -4.74 -20.30
C ASP A 180 -4.06 -5.60 -19.25
N SER A 181 -4.45 -6.81 -19.64
CA SER A 181 -5.36 -7.69 -18.91
C SER A 181 -4.93 -7.98 -17.46
N PHE A 182 -3.65 -7.93 -17.15
CA PHE A 182 -3.11 -8.18 -15.82
C PHE A 182 -3.19 -6.96 -14.88
N ILE A 183 -3.00 -5.76 -15.42
CA ILE A 183 -3.19 -4.49 -14.71
C ILE A 183 -4.69 -4.23 -14.47
N LYS A 184 -5.53 -4.85 -15.30
CA LYS A 184 -6.97 -4.74 -15.28
C LYS A 184 -7.57 -5.05 -13.92
N ASP A 185 -6.99 -6.00 -13.19
CA ASP A 185 -7.68 -6.58 -12.05
C ASP A 185 -7.58 -5.75 -10.76
N ILE A 186 -6.56 -4.91 -10.55
CA ILE A 186 -6.36 -4.24 -9.27
C ILE A 186 -6.57 -2.73 -9.32
N ASN A 187 -6.12 -2.09 -10.40
CA ASN A 187 -6.23 -0.65 -10.54
C ASN A 187 -7.63 -0.19 -10.99
N GLN A 188 -8.52 -1.13 -11.31
CA GLN A 188 -9.92 -0.87 -11.65
C GLN A 188 -10.87 -0.96 -10.46
N PHE A 189 -10.39 -1.47 -9.32
CA PHE A 189 -11.25 -1.60 -8.16
C PHE A 189 -11.14 -0.41 -7.25
N ASP A 190 -12.30 0.11 -6.91
CA ASP A 190 -12.45 0.94 -5.74
C ASP A 190 -11.85 0.19 -4.55
N SER A 191 -10.95 0.82 -3.82
CA SER A 191 -10.23 0.15 -2.77
C SER A 191 -9.86 1.06 -1.62
N PHE A 192 -9.74 0.47 -0.44
CA PHE A 192 -9.00 1.02 0.67
C PHE A 192 -7.61 0.37 0.70
N ARG A 193 -6.57 1.18 0.83
CA ARG A 193 -5.18 0.69 0.83
C ARG A 193 -4.45 1.23 2.05
N ILE A 194 -3.57 0.38 2.58
CA ILE A 194 -2.53 0.76 3.54
C ILE A 194 -1.21 0.51 2.84
N ASP A 195 -0.44 1.55 2.60
CA ASP A 195 0.84 1.53 1.91
C ASP A 195 1.93 1.91 2.93
N ILE A 196 2.88 1.04 3.15
CA ILE A 196 4.00 1.20 4.07
C ILE A 196 5.28 1.20 3.25
N ARG A 197 6.13 2.18 3.48
CA ARG A 197 7.37 2.36 2.73
C ARG A 197 8.54 2.61 3.67
N SER A 198 9.66 1.97 3.39
CA SER A 198 10.93 2.35 3.97
C SER A 198 11.32 3.77 3.54
N ARG A 199 12.33 4.31 4.20
CA ARG A 199 12.95 5.58 3.81
C ARG A 199 13.46 5.55 2.37
N GLU A 200 14.22 4.51 2.04
CA GLU A 200 14.88 4.34 0.74
C GLU A 200 13.84 4.30 -0.39
N LEU A 201 12.80 3.48 -0.24
CA LEU A 201 11.72 3.39 -1.23
C LEU A 201 10.95 4.73 -1.34
N SER A 202 10.71 5.41 -0.22
CA SER A 202 10.02 6.71 -0.23
C SER A 202 10.79 7.75 -1.05
N TYR A 203 12.09 7.87 -0.85
CA TYR A 203 12.94 8.77 -1.62
C TYR A 203 12.99 8.42 -3.10
N TYR A 204 13.12 7.12 -3.42
CA TYR A 204 13.10 6.67 -4.81
C TYR A 204 11.81 7.06 -5.52
N LEU A 205 10.64 6.86 -4.87
CA LEU A 205 9.32 7.18 -5.43
C LEU A 205 9.06 8.69 -5.59
N GLU A 206 9.73 9.53 -4.82
CA GLU A 206 9.64 11.00 -4.94
C GLU A 206 10.55 11.54 -6.04
N ALA A 207 11.66 10.85 -6.33
CA ALA A 207 12.67 11.28 -7.30
C ALA A 207 12.32 10.94 -8.76
N VAL A 208 11.54 9.88 -9.01
CA VAL A 208 11.09 9.45 -10.34
C VAL A 208 9.72 10.00 -10.69
#